data_aa016e54c0ffc9abdaa39df83ce37929
#
_entry.id   aa016e54c0ffc9abdaa39df83ce37929
#
_cell.length_a   1.000
_cell.length_b   1.000
_cell.length_c   1.000
_cell.angle_alpha   90.00
_cell.angle_beta   90.00
_cell.angle_gamma   90.00
#
_symmetry.space_group_name_H-M   'P 1'
#
loop_
_entity.id
_entity.type
_entity.pdbx_description
1 polymer ?
#
loop_
_entity_poly.entity_id
_entity_poly.type
_entity_poly.pdbx_seq_one_letter_code
_entity_poly.pdbx_strand_id
1 'polypeptide(L)'
;MGNAYVANVNDLDSLFYNPAGLAKVHGIQLDMLTASAAGKNLDDYKTLKSLADSSTDLSTALPPLYGKDYFYSANARSGIALPMFGAAVYNATSAQAQVHNPPFPEIDVKATNDYTYALGFGVPLGPFVQVGAEGRYIKRTGVSKTYTGADFANLSNNQIASDITAWGRGYELDLGANFLIPVPLATFDFSVVWQNVGNTTFIQDSTNSIPSEPNNLVAGVGADIRLLLVTIRPEFDIRHITDADIQLFRKFNFGVEVSLPLIDIRGGFSEGYYTYGAGMSFGPIRVDAASYAAELGDYPGQIEDRRYMATVSIELDLGNFGVDDSRIDPKSKGSGSGSSGASGSGSQSIWGGSTRLKERR
;
A
#
# COMPACT_ATOMS: atom_id res chain seq x y z
N MET A 1 10.59 0.21 2.91
CA MET A 1 11.36 -0.01 1.67
C MET A 1 11.04 1.03 0.58
N GLY A 2 10.61 2.25 0.91
CA GLY A 2 10.36 3.29 -0.11
C GLY A 2 9.32 2.93 -1.18
N ASN A 3 8.31 2.13 -0.83
CA ASN A 3 7.29 1.64 -1.76
C ASN A 3 7.84 0.79 -2.94
N ALA A 4 9.06 0.23 -2.82
CA ALA A 4 9.65 -0.72 -3.74
C ALA A 4 9.50 -2.14 -3.17
N TYR A 5 8.62 -2.98 -3.78
CA TYR A 5 8.34 -4.34 -3.31
C TYR A 5 7.70 -5.26 -4.36
N VAL A 6 7.59 -4.85 -5.63
CA VAL A 6 6.87 -5.65 -6.64
C VAL A 6 7.66 -6.87 -7.12
N ALA A 7 8.99 -6.85 -6.98
CA ALA A 7 9.85 -7.94 -7.40
C ALA A 7 10.05 -9.00 -6.30
N ASN A 8 10.27 -8.56 -5.06
CA ASN A 8 10.62 -9.48 -3.95
C ASN A 8 9.41 -10.08 -3.22
N VAL A 9 8.19 -9.63 -3.51
CA VAL A 9 6.99 -10.12 -2.82
C VAL A 9 6.80 -11.62 -3.02
N ASN A 10 6.51 -12.34 -1.91
CA ASN A 10 6.42 -13.81 -1.87
C ASN A 10 5.46 -14.35 -0.79
N ASP A 11 4.53 -13.51 -0.36
CA ASP A 11 3.57 -13.77 0.72
C ASP A 11 2.16 -13.29 0.33
N LEU A 12 1.26 -13.12 1.31
CA LEU A 12 -0.08 -12.60 1.09
C LEU A 12 -0.09 -11.19 0.48
N ASP A 13 0.98 -10.40 0.70
CA ASP A 13 1.14 -9.06 0.10
C ASP A 13 1.23 -9.11 -1.43
N SER A 14 1.49 -10.29 -2.00
CA SER A 14 1.44 -10.52 -3.45
C SER A 14 0.10 -10.10 -4.06
N LEU A 15 -1.01 -10.22 -3.32
CA LEU A 15 -2.31 -9.73 -3.76
C LEU A 15 -2.34 -8.22 -3.99
N PHE A 16 -1.47 -7.45 -3.34
CA PHE A 16 -1.51 -5.99 -3.37
C PHE A 16 -0.39 -5.37 -4.21
N TYR A 17 0.71 -6.10 -4.37
CA TYR A 17 1.88 -5.62 -5.08
C TYR A 17 2.06 -6.28 -6.45
N ASN A 18 2.02 -7.62 -6.50
CA ASN A 18 2.27 -8.38 -7.72
C ASN A 18 1.71 -9.80 -7.59
N PRO A 19 0.59 -10.13 -8.21
CA PRO A 19 -0.03 -11.45 -8.09
C PRO A 19 0.85 -12.61 -8.58
N ALA A 20 1.86 -12.35 -9.42
CA ALA A 20 2.83 -13.37 -9.80
C ALA A 20 3.69 -13.86 -8.61
N GLY A 21 3.81 -13.06 -7.55
CA GLY A 21 4.49 -13.44 -6.31
C GLY A 21 3.84 -14.61 -5.58
N LEU A 22 2.53 -14.87 -5.79
CA LEU A 22 1.85 -16.05 -5.25
C LEU A 22 2.48 -17.37 -5.75
N ALA A 23 3.15 -17.38 -6.89
CA ALA A 23 3.92 -18.54 -7.35
C ALA A 23 5.17 -18.84 -6.50
N LYS A 24 5.61 -17.89 -5.66
CA LYS A 24 6.74 -18.03 -4.73
C LYS A 24 6.28 -18.49 -3.34
N VAL A 25 4.97 -18.52 -3.06
CA VAL A 25 4.44 -18.92 -1.76
C VAL A 25 4.66 -20.41 -1.56
N HIS A 26 5.29 -20.75 -0.44
CA HIS A 26 5.56 -22.12 -0.01
C HIS A 26 4.81 -22.35 1.32
N GLY A 27 3.92 -23.34 1.34
CA GLY A 27 3.14 -23.65 2.54
C GLY A 27 1.84 -22.85 2.66
N ILE A 28 1.26 -22.81 3.84
CA ILE A 28 0.05 -22.09 4.17
C ILE A 28 0.43 -20.90 5.05
N GLN A 29 0.22 -19.72 4.56
CA GLN A 29 0.38 -18.47 5.32
C GLN A 29 -1.01 -17.95 5.67
N LEU A 30 -1.31 -17.84 6.95
CA LEU A 30 -2.57 -17.31 7.46
C LEU A 30 -2.30 -15.98 8.15
N ASP A 31 -2.77 -14.88 7.54
CA ASP A 31 -2.85 -13.58 8.16
C ASP A 31 -4.20 -13.49 8.89
N MET A 32 -4.20 -13.75 10.20
CA MET A 32 -5.42 -13.70 11.01
C MET A 32 -5.93 -12.28 11.14
N LEU A 33 -5.02 -11.36 11.36
CA LEU A 33 -5.30 -9.93 11.45
C LEU A 33 -4.02 -9.14 11.26
N THR A 34 -4.01 -8.25 10.29
CA THR A 34 -3.03 -7.16 10.19
C THR A 34 -3.77 -5.84 10.31
N ALA A 35 -3.42 -5.04 11.32
CA ALA A 35 -3.99 -3.72 11.53
C ALA A 35 -2.88 -2.67 11.47
N SER A 36 -3.10 -1.61 10.70
CA SER A 36 -2.16 -0.50 10.57
C SER A 36 -2.86 0.85 10.70
N ALA A 37 -2.13 1.81 11.21
CA ALA A 37 -2.55 3.20 11.23
C ALA A 37 -1.38 4.10 10.85
N ALA A 38 -1.66 5.15 10.09
CA ALA A 38 -0.68 6.15 9.71
C ALA A 38 -1.25 7.57 9.82
N GLY A 39 -0.37 8.53 10.13
CA GLY A 39 -0.71 9.94 10.25
C GLY A 39 0.54 10.78 10.45
N LYS A 40 0.38 12.10 10.48
CA LYS A 40 1.47 13.02 10.80
C LYS A 40 1.73 13.05 12.31
N ASN A 41 0.67 13.22 13.08
CA ASN A 41 0.68 13.20 14.54
C ASN A 41 -0.73 12.85 15.07
N LEU A 42 -0.84 12.59 16.37
CA LEU A 42 -2.13 12.26 17.00
C LEU A 42 -3.10 13.47 17.07
N ASP A 43 -2.58 14.69 17.04
CA ASP A 43 -3.41 15.88 17.12
C ASP A 43 -4.13 16.15 15.79
N ASP A 44 -3.56 15.72 14.67
CA ASP A 44 -4.23 15.78 13.36
C ASP A 44 -5.50 14.93 13.35
N TYR A 45 -5.44 13.72 13.91
CA TYR A 45 -6.61 12.86 14.05
C TYR A 45 -7.71 13.54 14.90
N LYS A 46 -7.36 14.13 16.04
CA LYS A 46 -8.30 14.85 16.90
C LYS A 46 -8.92 16.04 16.17
N THR A 47 -8.11 16.77 15.41
CA THR A 47 -8.54 17.93 14.63
C THR A 47 -9.52 17.51 13.53
N LEU A 48 -9.17 16.50 12.72
CA LEU A 48 -10.07 15.95 11.70
C LEU A 48 -11.38 15.42 12.30
N LYS A 49 -11.29 14.72 13.42
CA LYS A 49 -12.47 14.25 14.13
C LYS A 49 -13.34 15.39 14.63
N SER A 50 -12.74 16.44 15.22
CA SER A 50 -13.48 17.61 15.72
C SER A 50 -14.16 18.39 14.59
N LEU A 51 -13.57 18.45 13.42
CA LEU A 51 -14.18 19.04 12.22
C LEU A 51 -15.37 18.20 11.72
N ALA A 52 -15.29 16.89 11.80
CA ALA A 52 -16.36 15.98 11.39
C ALA A 52 -17.53 15.93 12.39
N ASP A 53 -17.22 16.02 13.69
CA ASP A 53 -18.21 15.85 14.78
C ASP A 53 -18.88 17.17 15.19
N SER A 54 -18.37 18.35 14.76
CA SER A 54 -18.77 19.58 15.41
C SER A 54 -19.91 20.32 14.69
N SER A 55 -20.86 20.75 15.52
CA SER A 55 -21.71 21.94 15.31
C SER A 55 -20.92 23.27 15.39
N THR A 56 -19.58 23.22 15.25
CA THR A 56 -18.70 24.37 15.40
C THR A 56 -18.81 25.26 14.17
N ASP A 57 -18.94 26.55 14.37
CA ASP A 57 -18.91 27.54 13.30
C ASP A 57 -17.57 27.44 12.59
N LEU A 58 -17.59 27.03 11.32
CA LEU A 58 -16.40 26.84 10.47
C LEU A 58 -15.56 28.12 10.38
N SER A 59 -16.17 29.29 10.48
CA SER A 59 -15.46 30.56 10.44
C SER A 59 -14.47 30.75 11.61
N THR A 60 -14.74 30.13 12.74
CA THR A 60 -13.85 30.12 13.91
C THR A 60 -12.89 28.94 13.93
N ALA A 61 -13.24 27.83 13.27
CA ALA A 61 -12.43 26.62 13.23
C ALA A 61 -11.32 26.68 12.15
N LEU A 62 -11.53 27.41 11.04
CA LEU A 62 -10.61 27.45 9.90
C LEU A 62 -9.29 28.20 10.12
N PRO A 63 -9.22 29.38 10.81
CA PRO A 63 -7.99 30.16 10.91
C PRO A 63 -6.74 29.37 11.35
N PRO A 64 -6.79 28.50 12.35
CA PRO A 64 -5.61 27.72 12.78
C PRO A 64 -5.21 26.61 11.80
N LEU A 65 -6.03 26.32 10.77
CA LEU A 65 -5.84 25.21 9.83
C LEU A 65 -5.20 25.64 8.52
N TYR A 66 -5.16 26.96 8.22
CA TYR A 66 -4.59 27.45 6.96
C TYR A 66 -3.14 27.05 6.76
N GLY A 67 -2.84 26.59 5.54
CA GLY A 67 -1.51 26.15 5.13
C GLY A 67 -1.06 24.83 5.76
N LYS A 68 -1.98 24.14 6.44
CA LYS A 68 -1.73 22.80 7.00
C LYS A 68 -2.40 21.75 6.14
N ASP A 69 -1.71 20.64 6.01
CA ASP A 69 -2.20 19.43 5.40
C ASP A 69 -2.38 18.37 6.47
N TYR A 70 -3.54 17.75 6.51
CA TYR A 70 -3.94 16.73 7.48
C TYR A 70 -4.08 15.40 6.77
N PHE A 71 -3.45 14.38 7.32
CA PHE A 71 -3.52 13.02 6.81
C PHE A 71 -3.73 12.03 7.93
N TYR A 72 -4.63 11.09 7.68
CA TYR A 72 -4.85 9.91 8.50
C TYR A 72 -5.19 8.72 7.61
N SER A 73 -4.67 7.54 7.93
CA SER A 73 -5.14 6.28 7.35
C SER A 73 -5.17 5.18 8.38
N ALA A 74 -6.10 4.25 8.21
CA ALA A 74 -6.20 3.04 9.00
C ALA A 74 -6.61 1.88 8.11
N ASN A 75 -5.98 0.73 8.29
CA ASN A 75 -6.26 -0.47 7.53
C ASN A 75 -6.40 -1.66 8.47
N ALA A 76 -7.27 -2.58 8.12
CA ALA A 76 -7.35 -3.88 8.75
C ALA A 76 -7.56 -4.93 7.67
N ARG A 77 -6.81 -6.02 7.71
CA ARG A 77 -6.93 -7.12 6.76
C ARG A 77 -6.86 -8.46 7.45
N SER A 78 -7.41 -9.48 6.80
CA SER A 78 -7.25 -10.89 7.10
C SER A 78 -7.23 -11.67 5.81
N GLY A 79 -6.45 -12.74 5.73
CA GLY A 79 -6.35 -13.51 4.51
C GLY A 79 -5.53 -14.78 4.63
N ILE A 80 -5.44 -15.49 3.53
CA ILE A 80 -4.69 -16.72 3.40
C ILE A 80 -3.92 -16.72 2.08
N ALA A 81 -2.66 -17.10 2.14
CA ALA A 81 -1.89 -17.45 0.95
C ALA A 81 -1.52 -18.94 1.00
N LEU A 82 -1.75 -19.59 -0.11
CA LEU A 82 -1.40 -20.99 -0.40
C LEU A 82 -0.45 -20.98 -1.60
N PRO A 83 0.28 -22.07 -1.88
CA PRO A 83 1.02 -22.17 -3.12
C PRO A 83 0.12 -21.87 -4.33
N MET A 84 0.49 -20.86 -5.11
CA MET A 84 -0.19 -20.39 -6.30
C MET A 84 -1.57 -19.72 -6.09
N PHE A 85 -2.04 -19.56 -4.86
CA PHE A 85 -3.35 -18.97 -4.60
C PHE A 85 -3.33 -18.04 -3.40
N GLY A 86 -4.08 -16.95 -3.46
CA GLY A 86 -4.27 -16.02 -2.34
C GLY A 86 -5.70 -15.51 -2.26
N ALA A 87 -6.18 -15.31 -1.05
CA ALA A 87 -7.47 -14.69 -0.78
C ALA A 87 -7.37 -13.76 0.43
N ALA A 88 -7.96 -12.58 0.35
CA ALA A 88 -7.98 -11.64 1.45
C ALA A 88 -9.28 -10.84 1.50
N VAL A 89 -9.62 -10.41 2.70
CA VAL A 89 -10.62 -9.37 2.95
C VAL A 89 -9.94 -8.24 3.70
N TYR A 90 -10.19 -7.01 3.29
CA TYR A 90 -9.61 -5.86 3.97
C TYR A 90 -10.54 -4.65 3.97
N ASN A 91 -10.39 -3.85 5.01
CA ASN A 91 -10.96 -2.52 5.08
C ASN A 91 -9.82 -1.50 5.12
N ALA A 92 -9.95 -0.47 4.33
CA ALA A 92 -8.95 0.58 4.21
C ALA A 92 -9.62 1.94 4.24
N THR A 93 -9.27 2.74 5.24
CA THR A 93 -9.76 4.10 5.43
C THR A 93 -8.63 5.08 5.22
N SER A 94 -8.86 6.13 4.46
CA SER A 94 -7.95 7.28 4.40
C SER A 94 -8.73 8.58 4.39
N ALA A 95 -8.16 9.59 5.02
CA ALA A 95 -8.69 10.95 5.03
C ALA A 95 -7.52 11.93 4.86
N GLN A 96 -7.67 12.83 3.92
CA GLN A 96 -6.76 13.96 3.71
C GLN A 96 -7.59 15.22 3.60
N ALA A 97 -7.12 16.28 4.26
CA ALA A 97 -7.74 17.59 4.19
C ALA A 97 -6.65 18.67 4.12
N GLN A 98 -6.81 19.60 3.21
CA GLN A 98 -5.94 20.77 3.06
C GLN A 98 -6.77 22.03 3.08
N VAL A 99 -6.37 23.01 3.90
CA VAL A 99 -7.05 24.30 4.00
C VAL A 99 -6.12 25.36 3.43
N HIS A 100 -6.59 26.06 2.40
CA HIS A 100 -5.80 27.08 1.71
C HIS A 100 -6.63 28.32 1.36
N ASN A 101 -5.99 29.30 0.72
CA ASN A 101 -6.60 30.53 0.22
C ASN A 101 -7.34 31.36 1.30
N PRO A 102 -6.64 31.93 2.31
CA PRO A 102 -7.28 32.68 3.41
C PRO A 102 -8.29 33.75 3.01
N PRO A 103 -8.08 34.54 1.90
CA PRO A 103 -9.05 35.53 1.48
C PRO A 103 -10.38 34.97 0.95
N PHE A 104 -10.31 33.75 0.38
CA PHE A 104 -11.45 32.98 -0.11
C PHE A 104 -11.27 31.52 0.32
N PRO A 105 -11.68 31.17 1.54
CA PRO A 105 -11.39 29.87 2.14
C PRO A 105 -11.81 28.71 1.25
N GLU A 106 -10.88 27.79 1.02
CA GLU A 106 -11.10 26.55 0.30
C GLU A 106 -10.56 25.40 1.14
N ILE A 107 -11.34 24.32 1.22
CA ILE A 107 -10.94 23.08 1.86
C ILE A 107 -11.03 21.97 0.82
N ASP A 108 -9.90 21.39 0.50
CA ASP A 108 -9.84 20.17 -0.28
C ASP A 108 -9.97 18.97 0.66
N VAL A 109 -11.01 18.19 0.47
CA VAL A 109 -11.28 16.98 1.25
C VAL A 109 -11.24 15.78 0.35
N LYS A 110 -10.40 14.81 0.69
CA LYS A 110 -10.42 13.48 0.12
C LYS A 110 -10.53 12.48 1.26
N ALA A 111 -11.65 11.80 1.34
CA ALA A 111 -11.87 10.74 2.31
C ALA A 111 -12.44 9.52 1.59
N THR A 112 -11.86 8.36 1.86
CA THR A 112 -12.32 7.08 1.31
C THR A 112 -12.31 6.00 2.39
N ASN A 113 -13.29 5.12 2.33
CA ASN A 113 -13.32 3.89 3.10
C ASN A 113 -13.69 2.75 2.15
N ASP A 114 -12.75 1.86 1.92
CA ASP A 114 -12.89 0.72 1.03
C ASP A 114 -13.06 -0.56 1.81
N TYR A 115 -14.09 -1.31 1.47
CA TYR A 115 -14.27 -2.69 1.91
C TYR A 115 -14.07 -3.62 0.73
N THR A 116 -13.03 -4.44 0.78
CA THR A 116 -12.54 -5.19 -0.38
C THR A 116 -12.44 -6.68 -0.12
N TYR A 117 -12.82 -7.45 -1.13
CA TYR A 117 -12.56 -8.87 -1.26
C TYR A 117 -11.60 -9.08 -2.42
N ALA A 118 -10.49 -9.74 -2.17
CA ALA A 118 -9.43 -10.01 -3.14
C ALA A 118 -9.21 -11.51 -3.32
N LEU A 119 -9.04 -11.93 -4.56
CA LEU A 119 -8.70 -13.31 -4.94
C LEU A 119 -7.62 -13.27 -6.02
N GLY A 120 -6.54 -14.01 -5.84
CA GLY A 120 -5.43 -14.01 -6.78
C GLY A 120 -4.86 -15.40 -7.03
N PHE A 121 -4.23 -15.52 -8.19
CA PHE A 121 -3.50 -16.71 -8.63
C PHE A 121 -2.15 -16.30 -9.19
N GLY A 122 -1.11 -17.10 -8.84
CA GLY A 122 0.22 -16.98 -9.42
C GLY A 122 0.72 -18.37 -9.80
N VAL A 123 1.18 -18.54 -11.03
CA VAL A 123 1.64 -19.82 -11.53
C VAL A 123 3.03 -19.74 -12.14
N PRO A 124 3.93 -20.69 -11.87
CA PRO A 124 5.21 -20.76 -12.52
C PRO A 124 5.05 -21.32 -13.95
N LEU A 125 5.58 -20.61 -14.95
CA LEU A 125 5.71 -21.05 -16.33
C LEU A 125 7.14 -21.50 -16.58
N GLY A 126 7.51 -22.65 -16.00
CA GLY A 126 8.88 -23.16 -16.02
C GLY A 126 9.76 -22.60 -14.89
N PRO A 127 11.08 -22.69 -14.97
CA PRO A 127 11.97 -22.37 -13.86
C PRO A 127 12.27 -20.88 -13.67
N PHE A 128 11.98 -20.05 -14.68
CA PHE A 128 12.40 -18.65 -14.68
C PHE A 128 11.23 -17.65 -14.73
N VAL A 129 10.06 -18.08 -15.21
CA VAL A 129 8.93 -17.18 -15.42
C VAL A 129 7.78 -17.51 -14.49
N GLN A 130 7.19 -16.50 -13.91
CA GLN A 130 5.97 -16.59 -13.12
C GLN A 130 4.97 -15.56 -13.66
N VAL A 131 3.71 -15.91 -13.68
CA VAL A 131 2.63 -15.00 -14.06
C VAL A 131 1.51 -15.09 -13.04
N GLY A 132 0.78 -14.01 -12.87
CA GLY A 132 -0.31 -13.98 -11.91
C GLY A 132 -1.40 -13.01 -12.33
N ALA A 133 -2.57 -13.24 -11.78
CA ALA A 133 -3.73 -12.38 -11.90
C ALA A 133 -4.46 -12.30 -10.57
N GLU A 134 -5.01 -11.14 -10.28
CA GLU A 134 -5.84 -10.88 -9.12
C GLU A 134 -7.11 -10.15 -9.53
N GLY A 135 -8.24 -10.53 -8.93
CA GLY A 135 -9.50 -9.82 -9.03
C GLY A 135 -9.93 -9.29 -7.67
N ARG A 136 -10.39 -8.04 -7.63
CA ARG A 136 -10.94 -7.39 -6.44
C ARG A 136 -12.36 -6.93 -6.66
N TYR A 137 -13.22 -7.14 -5.67
CA TYR A 137 -14.49 -6.48 -5.52
C TYR A 137 -14.38 -5.45 -4.41
N ILE A 138 -14.69 -4.20 -4.71
CA ILE A 138 -14.54 -3.08 -3.80
C ILE A 138 -15.89 -2.40 -3.59
N LYS A 139 -16.24 -2.19 -2.33
CA LYS A 139 -17.30 -1.29 -1.91
C LYS A 139 -16.63 -0.06 -1.31
N ARG A 140 -16.66 1.07 -2.02
CA ARG A 140 -16.09 2.34 -1.60
C ARG A 140 -17.16 3.28 -1.10
N THR A 141 -16.96 3.83 0.09
CA THR A 141 -17.64 5.03 0.57
C THR A 141 -16.64 6.18 0.58
N GLY A 142 -17.07 7.38 0.18
CA GLY A 142 -16.17 8.51 0.30
C GLY A 142 -16.46 9.65 -0.64
N VAL A 143 -15.64 10.69 -0.53
CA VAL A 143 -15.75 11.94 -1.27
C VAL A 143 -14.37 12.44 -1.69
N SER A 144 -14.31 13.09 -2.84
CA SER A 144 -13.18 13.92 -3.26
C SER A 144 -13.75 15.22 -3.79
N LYS A 145 -13.68 16.29 -2.97
CA LYS A 145 -14.36 17.54 -3.26
C LYS A 145 -13.63 18.72 -2.63
N THR A 146 -13.58 19.84 -3.36
CA THR A 146 -13.20 21.12 -2.82
C THR A 146 -14.43 21.86 -2.35
N TYR A 147 -14.44 22.28 -1.09
CA TYR A 147 -15.47 23.12 -0.51
C TYR A 147 -14.98 24.56 -0.49
N THR A 148 -15.73 25.46 -1.10
CA THR A 148 -15.42 26.89 -1.18
C THR A 148 -16.14 27.69 -0.10
N GLY A 149 -15.73 28.94 0.13
CA GLY A 149 -16.39 29.85 1.07
C GLY A 149 -17.89 30.03 0.81
N ALA A 150 -18.33 29.94 -0.45
CA ALA A 150 -19.74 29.99 -0.83
C ALA A 150 -20.50 28.71 -0.39
N ASP A 151 -19.83 27.56 -0.44
CA ASP A 151 -20.40 26.30 0.03
C ASP A 151 -20.60 26.37 1.55
N PHE A 152 -19.66 26.96 2.31
CA PHE A 152 -19.76 27.07 3.77
C PHE A 152 -20.95 27.87 4.24
N ALA A 153 -21.37 28.89 3.49
CA ALA A 153 -22.55 29.69 3.81
C ALA A 153 -23.86 28.87 3.71
N ASN A 154 -23.85 27.78 2.93
CA ASN A 154 -25.01 26.96 2.63
C ASN A 154 -24.88 25.50 3.15
N LEU A 155 -23.70 25.10 3.65
CA LEU A 155 -23.46 23.75 4.14
C LEU A 155 -24.20 23.53 5.45
N SER A 156 -25.20 22.66 5.39
CA SER A 156 -25.68 22.00 6.61
C SER A 156 -24.73 20.85 6.95
N ASN A 157 -24.51 20.57 8.24
CA ASN A 157 -23.74 19.42 8.71
C ASN A 157 -24.22 18.09 8.07
N ASN A 158 -25.47 18.01 7.67
CA ASN A 158 -26.06 16.89 6.97
C ASN A 158 -25.53 16.69 5.56
N GLN A 159 -25.08 17.74 4.87
CA GLN A 159 -24.59 17.64 3.51
C GLN A 159 -23.17 17.10 3.44
N ILE A 160 -22.26 17.53 4.33
CA ILE A 160 -20.93 16.97 4.45
C ILE A 160 -21.03 15.48 4.83
N ALA A 161 -21.89 15.16 5.80
CA ALA A 161 -22.12 13.76 6.18
C ALA A 161 -22.68 12.94 5.03
N SER A 162 -23.60 13.48 4.21
CA SER A 162 -24.13 12.78 3.04
C SER A 162 -23.10 12.58 1.94
N ASP A 163 -22.22 13.56 1.72
CA ASP A 163 -21.14 13.48 0.74
C ASP A 163 -20.13 12.38 1.14
N ILE A 164 -19.74 12.30 2.40
CA ILE A 164 -18.81 11.30 2.93
C ILE A 164 -19.41 9.89 2.93
N THR A 165 -20.72 9.75 3.11
CA THR A 165 -21.41 8.45 3.14
C THR A 165 -21.89 7.95 1.78
N ALA A 166 -21.67 8.72 0.72
CA ALA A 166 -21.91 8.27 -0.65
C ALA A 166 -21.12 7.01 -0.93
N TRP A 167 -21.74 5.99 -1.53
CA TRP A 167 -21.08 4.72 -1.77
C TRP A 167 -21.22 4.23 -3.22
N GLY A 168 -20.27 3.42 -3.62
CA GLY A 168 -20.27 2.75 -4.91
C GLY A 168 -19.52 1.43 -4.83
N ARG A 169 -19.70 0.62 -5.86
CA ARG A 169 -19.02 -0.67 -6.02
C ARG A 169 -18.21 -0.69 -7.31
N GLY A 170 -17.03 -1.27 -7.24
CA GLY A 170 -16.13 -1.43 -8.37
C GLY A 170 -15.52 -2.82 -8.42
N TYR A 171 -14.97 -3.14 -9.57
CA TYR A 171 -14.18 -4.35 -9.79
C TYR A 171 -12.83 -3.94 -10.34
N GLU A 172 -11.78 -4.57 -9.85
CA GLU A 172 -10.42 -4.36 -10.28
C GLU A 172 -9.81 -5.67 -10.76
N LEU A 173 -8.86 -5.54 -11.68
CA LEU A 173 -8.05 -6.63 -12.19
C LEU A 173 -6.60 -6.19 -12.21
N ASP A 174 -5.74 -6.98 -11.58
CA ASP A 174 -4.29 -6.80 -11.65
C ASP A 174 -3.66 -7.99 -12.37
N LEU A 175 -2.64 -7.70 -13.19
CA LEU A 175 -1.87 -8.71 -13.90
C LEU A 175 -0.39 -8.51 -13.57
N GLY A 176 0.30 -9.61 -13.27
CA GLY A 176 1.72 -9.58 -12.92
C GLY A 176 2.54 -10.64 -13.64
N ALA A 177 3.80 -10.32 -13.85
CA ALA A 177 4.79 -11.25 -14.36
C ALA A 177 6.14 -11.04 -13.69
N ASN A 178 6.83 -12.13 -13.36
CA ASN A 178 8.20 -12.14 -12.84
C ASN A 178 9.11 -12.95 -13.74
N PHE A 179 10.36 -12.51 -13.84
CA PHE A 179 11.45 -13.27 -14.44
C PHE A 179 12.58 -13.43 -13.43
N LEU A 180 12.83 -14.68 -13.04
CA LEU A 180 13.77 -15.05 -11.98
C LEU A 180 15.10 -15.51 -12.56
N ILE A 181 16.20 -15.03 -12.02
CA ILE A 181 17.55 -15.49 -12.34
C ILE A 181 18.20 -15.99 -11.04
N PRO A 182 18.09 -17.30 -10.73
CA PRO A 182 18.75 -17.86 -9.57
C PRO A 182 20.26 -17.98 -9.81
N VAL A 183 21.05 -17.50 -8.86
CA VAL A 183 22.49 -17.66 -8.78
C VAL A 183 22.87 -18.19 -7.40
N PRO A 184 24.07 -18.71 -7.18
CA PRO A 184 24.49 -19.11 -5.85
C PRO A 184 24.37 -17.97 -4.83
N LEU A 185 23.65 -18.19 -3.73
CA LEU A 185 23.39 -17.22 -2.64
C LEU A 185 22.45 -16.05 -2.96
N ALA A 186 21.96 -15.91 -4.20
CA ALA A 186 21.04 -14.84 -4.53
C ALA A 186 20.04 -15.24 -5.62
N THR A 187 18.87 -14.61 -5.62
CA THR A 187 17.94 -14.65 -6.73
C THR A 187 17.67 -13.22 -7.18
N PHE A 188 17.88 -12.95 -8.47
CA PHE A 188 17.48 -11.68 -9.07
C PHE A 188 16.08 -11.85 -9.67
N ASP A 189 15.24 -10.85 -9.44
CA ASP A 189 13.87 -10.85 -9.89
C ASP A 189 13.56 -9.58 -10.68
N PHE A 190 13.01 -9.74 -11.87
CA PHE A 190 12.55 -8.67 -12.74
C PHE A 190 11.03 -8.79 -12.86
N SER A 191 10.32 -7.75 -12.54
CA SER A 191 8.87 -7.78 -12.43
C SER A 191 8.21 -6.69 -13.25
N VAL A 192 7.06 -7.02 -13.82
CA VAL A 192 6.16 -6.06 -14.44
C VAL A 192 4.75 -6.34 -13.92
N VAL A 193 4.09 -5.31 -13.45
CA VAL A 193 2.73 -5.40 -12.91
C VAL A 193 1.86 -4.32 -13.53
N TRP A 194 0.69 -4.71 -14.00
CA TRP A 194 -0.33 -3.79 -14.44
C TRP A 194 -1.48 -3.85 -13.43
N GLN A 195 -1.56 -2.84 -12.57
CA GLN A 195 -2.59 -2.70 -11.55
C GLN A 195 -3.77 -1.93 -12.11
N ASN A 196 -4.98 -2.28 -11.67
CA ASN A 196 -6.24 -1.63 -12.05
C ASN A 196 -6.42 -1.57 -13.58
N VAL A 197 -6.28 -2.69 -14.26
CA VAL A 197 -6.38 -2.79 -15.73
C VAL A 197 -7.68 -2.18 -16.21
N GLY A 198 -7.60 -1.14 -17.04
CA GLY A 198 -8.76 -0.47 -17.62
C GLY A 198 -9.34 0.68 -16.79
N ASN A 199 -8.72 1.08 -15.69
CA ASN A 199 -9.19 2.06 -14.70
C ASN A 199 -10.45 1.58 -13.96
N THR A 200 -10.39 1.55 -12.65
CA THR A 200 -11.55 1.18 -11.84
C THR A 200 -12.51 2.33 -11.70
N THR A 201 -13.70 2.15 -12.21
CA THR A 201 -14.82 3.07 -12.02
C THR A 201 -15.82 2.45 -11.07
N PHE A 202 -16.45 3.29 -10.24
CA PHE A 202 -17.43 2.83 -9.26
C PHE A 202 -18.86 3.07 -9.78
N ILE A 203 -19.67 2.01 -9.79
CA ILE A 203 -21.11 2.10 -10.02
C ILE A 203 -21.72 2.69 -8.77
N GLN A 204 -22.36 3.84 -8.89
CA GLN A 204 -22.85 4.64 -7.77
C GLN A 204 -24.38 4.58 -7.69
N ASP A 205 -24.89 4.64 -6.46
CA ASP A 205 -26.32 4.81 -6.18
C ASP A 205 -26.65 6.27 -5.79
N SER A 206 -25.69 7.19 -5.89
CA SER A 206 -25.83 8.60 -5.53
C SER A 206 -25.37 9.54 -6.64
N THR A 207 -25.76 10.80 -6.56
CA THR A 207 -25.31 11.87 -7.48
C THR A 207 -23.90 12.35 -7.20
N ASN A 208 -23.30 11.95 -6.08
CA ASN A 208 -21.95 12.38 -5.68
C ASN A 208 -20.88 11.54 -6.36
N SER A 209 -19.83 12.20 -6.84
CA SER A 209 -18.72 11.53 -7.51
C SER A 209 -17.82 10.80 -6.52
N ILE A 210 -17.75 9.49 -6.60
CA ILE A 210 -16.81 8.66 -5.85
C ILE A 210 -15.47 8.63 -6.61
N PRO A 211 -14.32 8.82 -5.91
CA PRO A 211 -13.02 8.79 -6.56
C PRO A 211 -12.76 7.45 -7.26
N SER A 212 -12.40 7.50 -8.55
CA SER A 212 -11.95 6.34 -9.33
C SER A 212 -10.49 5.99 -9.00
N GLU A 213 -10.10 4.74 -9.27
CA GLU A 213 -8.70 4.32 -9.22
C GLU A 213 -8.13 4.23 -10.65
N PRO A 214 -7.10 5.03 -10.98
CA PRO A 214 -6.44 4.95 -12.27
C PRO A 214 -5.60 3.67 -12.38
N ASN A 215 -5.41 3.19 -13.61
CA ASN A 215 -4.47 2.11 -13.86
C ASN A 215 -3.03 2.54 -13.54
N ASN A 216 -2.21 1.59 -13.13
CA ASN A 216 -0.83 1.82 -12.76
C ASN A 216 0.05 0.69 -13.32
N LEU A 217 0.92 1.03 -14.27
CA LEU A 217 1.95 0.12 -14.75
C LEU A 217 3.22 0.31 -13.93
N VAL A 218 3.71 -0.77 -13.35
CA VAL A 218 4.89 -0.81 -12.49
C VAL A 218 5.91 -1.78 -13.07
N ALA A 219 7.18 -1.42 -13.07
CA ALA A 219 8.29 -2.33 -13.35
C ALA A 219 9.27 -2.27 -12.19
N GLY A 220 9.75 -3.44 -11.77
CA GLY A 220 10.66 -3.55 -10.64
C GLY A 220 11.81 -4.51 -10.92
N VAL A 221 12.92 -4.28 -10.24
CA VAL A 221 14.04 -5.20 -10.16
C VAL A 221 14.47 -5.35 -8.71
N GLY A 222 14.55 -6.58 -8.23
CA GLY A 222 14.95 -6.90 -6.87
C GLY A 222 15.98 -8.01 -6.83
N ALA A 223 16.52 -8.23 -5.64
CA ALA A 223 17.33 -9.40 -5.35
C ALA A 223 17.02 -9.91 -3.94
N ASP A 224 17.00 -11.23 -3.79
CA ASP A 224 16.95 -11.92 -2.49
C ASP A 224 18.33 -12.54 -2.24
N ILE A 225 19.13 -11.91 -1.38
CA ILE A 225 20.51 -12.32 -1.06
C ILE A 225 20.50 -12.98 0.32
N ARG A 226 20.70 -14.30 0.35
CA ARG A 226 20.63 -15.11 1.56
C ARG A 226 22.02 -15.43 2.08
N LEU A 227 22.35 -14.83 3.23
CA LEU A 227 23.54 -15.12 3.99
C LEU A 227 23.14 -15.98 5.21
N LEU A 228 24.09 -16.53 5.94
CA LEU A 228 23.84 -17.51 6.99
C LEU A 228 22.74 -17.09 8.01
N LEU A 229 22.76 -15.85 8.46
CA LEU A 229 21.84 -15.32 9.47
C LEU A 229 21.16 -14.00 9.03
N VAL A 230 21.44 -13.56 7.82
CA VAL A 230 20.98 -12.26 7.32
C VAL A 230 20.48 -12.44 5.91
N THR A 231 19.28 -11.92 5.64
CA THR A 231 18.77 -11.79 4.27
C THR A 231 18.77 -10.32 3.90
N ILE A 232 19.29 -9.97 2.73
CA ILE A 232 19.32 -8.60 2.22
C ILE A 232 18.48 -8.56 0.95
N ARG A 233 17.47 -7.69 0.90
CA ARG A 233 16.56 -7.53 -0.23
C ARG A 233 16.58 -6.10 -0.73
N PRO A 234 17.52 -5.74 -1.62
CA PRO A 234 17.44 -4.50 -2.36
C PRO A 234 16.37 -4.60 -3.45
N GLU A 235 15.69 -3.49 -3.71
CA GLU A 235 14.69 -3.39 -4.76
C GLU A 235 14.61 -1.96 -5.31
N PHE A 236 14.34 -1.87 -6.62
CA PHE A 236 14.10 -0.63 -7.34
C PHE A 236 12.86 -0.78 -8.22
N ASP A 237 11.90 0.11 -8.03
CA ASP A 237 10.64 0.13 -8.77
C ASP A 237 10.47 1.45 -9.52
N ILE A 238 9.95 1.36 -10.74
CA ILE A 238 9.40 2.49 -11.48
C ILE A 238 7.89 2.32 -11.51
N ARG A 239 7.17 3.25 -10.87
CA ARG A 239 5.70 3.22 -10.76
C ARG A 239 5.07 4.28 -11.65
N HIS A 240 3.77 4.11 -11.95
CA HIS A 240 3.03 5.07 -12.79
C HIS A 240 3.69 5.32 -14.15
N ILE A 241 4.21 4.26 -14.80
CA ILE A 241 4.99 4.37 -16.05
C ILE A 241 4.16 5.05 -17.14
N THR A 242 2.88 4.73 -17.23
CA THR A 242 1.95 5.25 -18.25
C THR A 242 1.34 6.60 -17.93
N ASP A 243 1.48 7.11 -16.71
CA ASP A 243 0.94 8.41 -16.32
C ASP A 243 1.93 9.52 -16.70
N ALA A 244 1.57 10.32 -17.72
CA ALA A 244 2.40 11.41 -18.21
C ALA A 244 2.38 12.66 -17.29
N ASP A 245 1.36 12.79 -16.44
CA ASP A 245 1.21 13.94 -15.54
C ASP A 245 2.14 13.85 -14.33
N ILE A 246 2.66 12.64 -14.03
CA ILE A 246 3.62 12.45 -12.93
C ILE A 246 5.04 12.67 -13.43
N GLN A 247 5.76 13.55 -12.77
CA GLN A 247 7.16 13.86 -13.08
C GLN A 247 8.05 12.62 -12.90
N LEU A 248 9.03 12.42 -13.81
CA LEU A 248 9.80 11.18 -13.92
C LEU A 248 10.47 10.76 -12.60
N PHE A 249 11.11 11.68 -11.88
CA PHE A 249 11.81 11.35 -10.63
C PHE A 249 10.88 10.97 -9.48
N ARG A 250 9.60 11.32 -9.54
CA ARG A 250 8.59 10.87 -8.58
C ARG A 250 8.15 9.41 -8.80
N LYS A 251 8.45 8.86 -9.97
CA LYS A 251 8.13 7.47 -10.31
C LYS A 251 9.14 6.49 -9.74
N PHE A 252 10.32 6.97 -9.34
CA PHE A 252 11.40 6.12 -8.84
C PHE A 252 11.25 5.84 -7.35
N ASN A 253 11.30 4.55 -7.02
CA ASN A 253 11.25 4.05 -5.66
C ASN A 253 12.43 3.09 -5.46
N PHE A 254 13.14 3.25 -4.39
CA PHE A 254 14.26 2.41 -4.03
C PHE A 254 14.12 1.96 -2.58
N GLY A 255 14.41 0.70 -2.30
CA GLY A 255 14.37 0.15 -0.96
C GLY A 255 15.40 -0.93 -0.72
N VAL A 256 15.77 -1.07 0.54
CA VAL A 256 16.57 -2.19 1.04
C VAL A 256 15.96 -2.67 2.34
N GLU A 257 15.73 -3.97 2.44
CA GLU A 257 15.41 -4.65 3.68
C GLU A 257 16.60 -5.50 4.10
N VAL A 258 16.93 -5.44 5.38
CA VAL A 258 17.88 -6.33 6.05
C VAL A 258 17.13 -7.11 7.12
N SER A 259 16.92 -8.39 6.87
CA SER A 259 16.21 -9.28 7.76
C SER A 259 17.18 -10.09 8.62
N LEU A 260 17.01 -9.99 9.93
CA LEU A 260 17.64 -10.77 10.97
C LEU A 260 16.61 -11.69 11.61
N PRO A 261 16.98 -12.71 12.41
CA PRO A 261 16.02 -13.69 12.91
C PRO A 261 14.80 -13.16 13.67
N LEU A 262 14.88 -11.99 14.27
CA LEU A 262 13.80 -11.37 15.05
C LEU A 262 13.48 -9.94 14.65
N ILE A 263 14.35 -9.31 13.87
CA ILE A 263 14.28 -7.88 13.57
C ILE A 263 14.51 -7.67 12.09
N ASP A 264 13.67 -6.86 11.48
CA ASP A 264 13.86 -6.35 10.12
C ASP A 264 14.15 -4.86 10.18
N ILE A 265 15.12 -4.42 9.40
CA ILE A 265 15.46 -3.00 9.25
C ILE A 265 15.25 -2.65 7.77
N ARG A 266 14.56 -1.56 7.53
CA ARG A 266 14.22 -1.11 6.19
C ARG A 266 14.65 0.33 5.98
N GLY A 267 15.25 0.59 4.84
CA GLY A 267 15.56 1.92 4.36
C GLY A 267 15.11 2.07 2.92
N GLY A 268 14.85 3.30 2.48
CA GLY A 268 14.47 3.52 1.11
C GLY A 268 14.35 4.99 0.74
N PHE A 269 13.93 5.20 -0.49
CA PHE A 269 13.72 6.51 -1.08
C PHE A 269 12.49 6.45 -2.00
N SER A 270 11.57 7.38 -1.85
CA SER A 270 10.34 7.45 -2.64
C SER A 270 9.92 8.89 -2.82
N GLU A 271 9.49 9.27 -4.02
CA GLU A 271 8.97 10.60 -4.36
C GLU A 271 9.90 11.78 -3.97
N GLY A 272 11.21 11.54 -3.84
CA GLY A 272 12.16 12.57 -3.45
C GLY A 272 12.57 12.55 -1.97
N TYR A 273 12.04 11.61 -1.15
CA TYR A 273 12.25 11.58 0.29
C TYR A 273 12.77 10.24 0.80
N TYR A 274 13.57 10.30 1.86
CA TYR A 274 14.02 9.10 2.57
C TYR A 274 12.88 8.48 3.37
N THR A 275 12.86 7.14 3.37
CA THR A 275 11.96 6.32 4.17
C THR A 275 12.77 5.38 5.04
N TYR A 276 12.29 5.10 6.23
CA TYR A 276 12.93 4.13 7.14
C TYR A 276 11.87 3.41 7.96
N GLY A 277 12.18 2.21 8.36
CA GLY A 277 11.29 1.40 9.16
C GLY A 277 12.04 0.28 9.87
N ALA A 278 11.38 -0.27 10.86
CA ALA A 278 11.84 -1.45 11.57
C ALA A 278 10.66 -2.34 11.93
N GLY A 279 10.86 -3.64 11.92
CA GLY A 279 9.90 -4.65 12.33
C GLY A 279 10.49 -5.60 13.35
N MET A 280 9.65 -6.17 14.20
CA MET A 280 10.04 -7.17 15.18
C MET A 280 8.98 -8.26 15.25
N SER A 281 9.42 -9.52 15.23
CA SER A 281 8.55 -10.70 15.26
C SER A 281 8.71 -11.45 16.57
N PHE A 282 7.58 -11.75 17.23
CA PHE A 282 7.50 -12.51 18.48
C PHE A 282 6.53 -13.70 18.27
N GLY A 283 7.04 -14.81 17.75
CA GLY A 283 6.19 -15.92 17.36
C GLY A 283 5.17 -15.51 16.31
N PRO A 284 3.85 -15.63 16.54
CA PRO A 284 2.85 -15.27 15.57
C PRO A 284 2.56 -13.75 15.50
N ILE A 285 3.09 -12.97 16.44
CA ILE A 285 2.85 -11.53 16.51
C ILE A 285 4.02 -10.79 15.90
N ARG A 286 3.71 -9.87 14.98
CA ARG A 286 4.67 -8.95 14.38
C ARG A 286 4.25 -7.51 14.62
N VAL A 287 5.22 -6.66 14.92
CA VAL A 287 5.02 -5.22 15.08
C VAL A 287 6.00 -4.50 14.18
N ASP A 288 5.51 -3.60 13.35
CA ASP A 288 6.30 -2.78 12.44
C ASP A 288 6.02 -1.30 12.69
N ALA A 289 7.06 -0.49 12.54
CA ALA A 289 6.97 0.97 12.53
C ALA A 289 7.73 1.52 11.33
N ALA A 290 7.19 2.55 10.69
CA ALA A 290 7.82 3.19 9.55
C ALA A 290 7.59 4.70 9.54
N SER A 291 8.54 5.41 8.96
CA SER A 291 8.38 6.80 8.56
C SER A 291 8.61 6.92 7.06
N TYR A 292 7.71 7.61 6.40
CA TYR A 292 7.75 7.87 4.97
C TYR A 292 7.21 9.27 4.69
N ALA A 293 7.45 9.79 3.49
CA ALA A 293 6.86 11.06 3.09
C ALA A 293 6.20 10.92 1.72
N ALA A 294 5.16 11.72 1.51
CA ALA A 294 4.52 11.92 0.22
C ALA A 294 4.86 13.32 -0.30
N GLU A 295 5.00 13.47 -1.60
CA GLU A 295 5.17 14.76 -2.25
C GLU A 295 3.80 15.36 -2.57
N LEU A 296 3.49 16.51 -2.01
CA LEU A 296 2.26 17.24 -2.29
C LEU A 296 2.42 18.25 -3.45
N GLY A 297 3.66 18.62 -3.78
CA GLY A 297 3.97 19.50 -4.89
C GLY A 297 4.04 18.79 -6.25
N ASP A 298 4.43 19.53 -7.28
CA ASP A 298 4.59 19.00 -8.64
C ASP A 298 5.93 18.30 -8.87
N TYR A 299 6.96 18.72 -8.14
CA TYR A 299 8.34 18.24 -8.28
C TYR A 299 8.82 17.56 -6.99
N PRO A 300 9.68 16.52 -7.10
CA PRO A 300 10.26 15.86 -5.95
C PRO A 300 10.99 16.83 -5.01
N GLY A 301 10.70 16.75 -3.71
CA GLY A 301 11.35 17.58 -2.70
C GLY A 301 10.77 19.00 -2.57
N GLN A 302 9.58 19.27 -3.12
CA GLN A 302 8.94 20.59 -3.09
C GLN A 302 8.13 20.81 -1.81
N ILE A 303 7.22 19.88 -1.48
CA ILE A 303 6.35 19.97 -0.30
C ILE A 303 6.29 18.61 0.38
N GLU A 304 7.11 18.46 1.42
CA GLU A 304 7.20 17.21 2.18
C GLU A 304 5.98 17.01 3.08
N ASP A 305 5.29 15.90 2.93
CA ASP A 305 4.27 15.43 3.84
C ASP A 305 4.76 14.17 4.58
N ARG A 306 5.50 14.39 5.72
CA ARG A 306 6.08 13.32 6.52
C ARG A 306 5.01 12.61 7.35
N ARG A 307 4.97 11.29 7.22
CA ARG A 307 3.98 10.42 7.87
C ARG A 307 4.67 9.33 8.68
N TYR A 308 4.01 8.90 9.73
CA TYR A 308 4.44 7.79 10.58
C TYR A 308 3.38 6.71 10.55
N MET A 309 3.80 5.47 10.44
CA MET A 309 2.92 4.31 10.38
C MET A 309 3.33 3.30 11.45
N ALA A 310 2.35 2.71 12.08
CA ALA A 310 2.51 1.54 12.94
C ALA A 310 1.58 0.43 12.45
N THR A 311 2.08 -0.81 12.48
CA THR A 311 1.36 -2.01 12.08
C THR A 311 1.53 -3.09 13.14
N VAL A 312 0.46 -3.81 13.43
CA VAL A 312 0.48 -5.03 14.25
C VAL A 312 -0.18 -6.12 13.43
N SER A 313 0.49 -7.25 13.30
CA SER A 313 -0.05 -8.43 12.62
C SER A 313 0.03 -9.67 13.48
N ILE A 314 -0.90 -10.60 13.25
CA ILE A 314 -0.95 -11.95 13.80
C ILE A 314 -0.93 -12.91 12.63
N GLU A 315 0.23 -13.51 12.40
CA GLU A 315 0.53 -14.34 11.24
C GLU A 315 0.90 -15.75 11.69
N LEU A 316 0.36 -16.76 10.99
CA LEU A 316 0.70 -18.14 11.19
C LEU A 316 1.22 -18.72 9.88
N ASP A 317 2.43 -19.25 9.92
CA ASP A 317 3.03 -20.00 8.82
C ASP A 317 2.97 -21.49 9.14
N LEU A 318 2.15 -22.24 8.38
CA LEU A 318 1.87 -23.65 8.61
C LEU A 318 2.60 -24.51 7.58
N GLY A 319 3.93 -24.54 7.69
CA GLY A 319 4.80 -25.54 7.06
C GLY A 319 4.88 -25.48 5.52
N ASN A 320 5.96 -26.04 4.99
CA ASN A 320 6.14 -26.21 3.55
C ASN A 320 5.40 -27.45 3.07
N PHE A 321 4.31 -27.30 2.33
CA PHE A 321 3.62 -28.40 1.66
C PHE A 321 4.15 -28.58 0.25
N GLY A 322 5.17 -29.44 0.08
CA GLY A 322 5.34 -30.21 -1.15
C GLY A 322 5.80 -29.52 -2.43
N VAL A 323 6.35 -28.31 -2.38
CA VAL A 323 7.14 -27.81 -3.50
C VAL A 323 8.60 -28.11 -3.20
N ASP A 324 9.12 -29.13 -3.90
CA ASP A 324 10.53 -29.53 -3.80
C ASP A 324 11.41 -28.34 -4.24
N ASP A 325 12.03 -27.68 -3.28
CA ASP A 325 12.96 -26.55 -3.48
C ASP A 325 14.19 -26.95 -4.32
N SER A 326 14.30 -28.24 -4.66
CA SER A 326 15.34 -28.82 -5.50
C SER A 326 15.36 -28.26 -6.95
N ARG A 327 14.32 -27.54 -7.37
CA ARG A 327 14.28 -26.85 -8.67
C ARG A 327 15.01 -25.51 -8.67
N ILE A 328 15.19 -24.92 -7.49
CA ILE A 328 15.83 -23.61 -7.30
C ILE A 328 17.23 -23.80 -6.67
N ASP A 329 17.44 -24.83 -5.85
CA ASP A 329 18.75 -25.14 -5.26
C ASP A 329 19.15 -26.61 -5.48
N PRO A 330 20.05 -26.91 -6.43
CA PRO A 330 20.51 -28.26 -6.70
C PRO A 330 21.26 -28.92 -5.53
N LYS A 331 21.56 -28.19 -4.44
CA LYS A 331 22.34 -28.66 -3.30
C LYS A 331 21.53 -29.01 -2.05
N SER A 332 20.22 -28.79 -2.03
CA SER A 332 19.40 -29.05 -0.84
C SER A 332 19.00 -30.53 -0.65
N LYS A 333 19.64 -31.47 -1.31
CA LYS A 333 19.51 -32.91 -1.03
C LYS A 333 20.23 -33.26 0.26
N GLY A 334 19.54 -33.11 1.38
CA GLY A 334 19.91 -33.78 2.62
C GLY A 334 20.16 -32.87 3.80
N SER A 335 19.13 -32.49 4.48
CA SER A 335 19.14 -32.42 5.95
C SER A 335 17.73 -32.01 6.40
N GLY A 336 16.97 -32.96 6.84
CA GLY A 336 15.75 -32.70 7.61
C GLY A 336 16.13 -32.26 9.01
N SER A 337 15.95 -31.01 9.30
CA SER A 337 15.76 -30.49 10.66
C SER A 337 15.14 -29.10 10.55
N GLY A 338 13.99 -28.94 11.23
CA GLY A 338 13.24 -27.70 11.19
C GLY A 338 14.08 -26.48 11.61
N SER A 339 14.05 -25.49 10.79
CA SER A 339 14.30 -24.11 11.19
C SER A 339 13.16 -23.29 10.60
N SER A 340 12.36 -22.74 11.48
CA SER A 340 11.40 -21.71 11.19
C SER A 340 12.13 -20.52 10.58
N GLY A 341 12.18 -20.46 9.25
CA GLY A 341 12.60 -19.26 8.54
C GLY A 341 11.48 -18.23 8.68
N ALA A 342 11.73 -17.16 9.39
CA ALA A 342 10.83 -16.03 9.44
C ALA A 342 10.70 -15.47 8.02
N SER A 343 9.56 -15.71 7.39
CA SER A 343 9.16 -15.01 6.18
C SER A 343 8.95 -13.56 6.54
N GLY A 344 9.81 -12.67 6.05
CA GLY A 344 9.64 -11.24 6.23
C GLY A 344 8.43 -10.75 5.45
N SER A 345 7.25 -10.70 6.08
CA SER A 345 6.11 -10.01 5.49
C SER A 345 6.35 -8.50 5.60
N GLY A 346 6.62 -7.86 4.50
CA GLY A 346 6.66 -6.42 4.43
C GLY A 346 5.25 -5.86 4.45
N SER A 347 4.68 -5.62 5.63
CA SER A 347 3.46 -4.85 5.71
C SER A 347 3.74 -3.40 5.32
N GLN A 348 3.55 -3.08 4.06
CA GLN A 348 3.53 -1.69 3.63
C GLN A 348 2.11 -1.29 3.25
N SER A 349 1.81 -0.02 3.53
CA SER A 349 0.52 0.58 3.27
C SER A 349 0.07 0.31 1.83
N ILE A 350 -1.11 -0.24 1.69
CA ILE A 350 -1.87 -0.39 0.43
C ILE A 350 -2.05 0.98 -0.31
N TRP A 351 -1.60 2.06 0.31
CA TRP A 351 -1.78 3.44 -0.10
C TRP A 351 -0.50 4.11 -0.57
N GLY A 352 0.19 3.52 -1.51
CA GLY A 352 1.22 4.21 -2.28
C GLY A 352 0.66 5.05 -3.44
N GLY A 353 -0.63 5.23 -3.50
CA GLY A 353 -1.25 6.13 -4.45
C GLY A 353 -1.03 7.57 -4.02
N SER A 354 -0.13 8.29 -4.65
CA SER A 354 -0.09 9.74 -4.66
C SER A 354 -1.39 10.26 -5.27
N THR A 355 -2.40 10.46 -4.44
CA THR A 355 -3.65 11.05 -4.89
C THR A 355 -3.51 12.55 -4.81
N ARG A 356 -3.05 13.14 -5.90
CA ARG A 356 -3.08 14.59 -6.07
C ARG A 356 -4.51 15.09 -6.01
N LEU A 357 -4.75 16.04 -5.14
CA LEU A 357 -5.78 17.03 -5.37
C LEU A 357 -5.31 17.82 -6.59
N LYS A 358 -5.97 17.65 -7.73
CA LYS A 358 -5.67 18.49 -8.91
C LYS A 358 -6.07 19.92 -8.59
N GLU A 359 -5.10 20.81 -8.45
CA GLU A 359 -5.37 22.23 -8.58
C GLU A 359 -5.92 22.47 -9.99
N ARG A 360 -7.16 22.90 -10.07
CA ARG A 360 -7.67 23.56 -11.28
C ARG A 360 -7.21 25.02 -11.23
N ARG A 361 -6.39 25.39 -12.18
CA ARG A 361 -6.28 26.79 -12.57
C ARG A 361 -7.53 27.22 -13.32
#